data_0aabdf46fa1679754bf802f1e52deed0
#
_entry.id   0aabdf46fa1679754bf802f1e52deed0
#
_cell.length_a   1.000
_cell.length_b   1.000
_cell.length_c   1.000
_cell.angle_alpha   90.00
_cell.angle_beta   90.00
_cell.angle_gamma   90.00
#
_symmetry.space_group_name_H-M   'P 1'
#
loop_
_entity.id
_entity.type
_entity.pdbx_description
1 polymer ?
#
loop_
_entity_poly.entity_id
_entity_poly.type
_entity_poly.pdbx_seq_one_letter_code
_entity_poly.pdbx_strand_id
1 'polypeptide(L)'
;MWLSEKNQAMTLDFLRRSDLPFVCVDEPQGFKSSVPPVAEVTSDIGLIRFHGRNKETWEKKGISPAERFNYLYTEEELKPWASKIGELAKQIKELHVLFNNCHQDKAVVNARQICFMLHSQTPPQTAEE
;
A
#
# COMPACT_ATOMS: atom_id res chain seq x y z
N MET A 1 -11.49 -15.63 7.14
CA MET A 1 -10.96 -14.31 6.77
C MET A 1 -11.36 -13.99 5.34
N TRP A 2 -11.82 -12.78 5.06
CA TRP A 2 -12.32 -12.35 3.74
C TRP A 2 -11.25 -12.40 2.65
N LEU A 3 -10.00 -12.09 2.99
CA LEU A 3 -8.85 -12.09 2.08
C LEU A 3 -7.93 -13.31 2.24
N SER A 4 -8.43 -14.42 2.79
CA SER A 4 -7.69 -15.69 2.69
C SER A 4 -7.57 -16.11 1.23
N GLU A 5 -6.56 -16.91 0.90
CA GLU A 5 -6.36 -17.42 -0.48
C GLU A 5 -7.65 -18.00 -1.08
N LYS A 6 -8.44 -18.71 -0.26
CA LYS A 6 -9.72 -19.31 -0.68
C LYS A 6 -10.79 -18.27 -1.02
N ASN A 7 -10.84 -17.14 -0.30
CA ASN A 7 -11.94 -16.17 -0.39
C ASN A 7 -11.57 -14.90 -1.18
N GLN A 8 -10.30 -14.68 -1.47
CA GLN A 8 -9.79 -13.43 -2.06
C GLN A 8 -10.52 -13.08 -3.37
N ALA A 9 -10.59 -14.02 -4.30
CA ALA A 9 -11.21 -13.78 -5.61
C ALA A 9 -12.70 -13.41 -5.46
N MET A 10 -13.44 -14.12 -4.61
CA MET A 10 -14.85 -13.86 -4.34
C MET A 10 -15.05 -12.50 -3.65
N THR A 11 -14.17 -12.14 -2.72
CA THR A 11 -14.24 -10.85 -2.01
C THR A 11 -13.99 -9.70 -2.98
N LEU A 12 -12.95 -9.77 -3.80
CA LEU A 12 -12.65 -8.73 -4.79
C LEU A 12 -13.74 -8.60 -5.84
N ASP A 13 -14.33 -9.70 -6.30
CA ASP A 13 -15.45 -9.69 -7.23
C ASP A 13 -16.70 -9.04 -6.61
N PHE A 14 -17.00 -9.35 -5.35
CA PHE A 14 -18.08 -8.68 -4.61
C PHE A 14 -17.86 -7.16 -4.53
N LEU A 15 -16.65 -6.72 -4.19
CA LEU A 15 -16.32 -5.30 -4.11
C LEU A 15 -16.48 -4.60 -5.47
N ARG A 16 -16.02 -5.22 -6.56
CA ARG A 16 -16.18 -4.67 -7.93
C ARG A 16 -17.64 -4.52 -8.31
N ARG A 17 -18.45 -5.55 -8.08
CA ARG A 17 -19.90 -5.51 -8.40
C ARG A 17 -20.66 -4.50 -7.55
N SER A 18 -20.19 -4.19 -6.37
CA SER A 18 -20.78 -3.22 -5.45
C SER A 18 -20.21 -1.81 -5.60
N ASP A 19 -19.25 -1.60 -6.51
CA ASP A 19 -18.49 -0.35 -6.68
C ASP A 19 -17.88 0.17 -5.38
N LEU A 20 -17.34 -0.76 -4.58
CA LEU A 20 -16.69 -0.46 -3.30
C LEU A 20 -15.16 -0.50 -3.48
N PRO A 21 -14.45 0.58 -3.09
CA PRO A 21 -12.99 0.61 -3.16
C PRO A 21 -12.35 -0.43 -2.25
N PHE A 22 -11.42 -1.21 -2.80
CA PHE A 22 -10.55 -2.07 -2.00
C PHE A 22 -9.38 -1.25 -1.44
N VAL A 23 -9.03 -1.48 -0.17
CA VAL A 23 -7.85 -0.89 0.45
C VAL A 23 -6.72 -1.92 0.45
N CYS A 24 -5.71 -1.67 -0.38
CA CYS A 24 -4.48 -2.46 -0.35
C CYS A 24 -3.68 -2.10 0.90
N VAL A 25 -3.08 -3.08 1.56
CA VAL A 25 -2.24 -2.83 2.73
C VAL A 25 -0.89 -3.51 2.60
N ASP A 26 0.14 -2.86 3.11
CA ASP A 26 1.44 -3.44 3.39
C ASP A 26 1.67 -3.38 4.90
N GLU A 27 1.80 -4.56 5.51
CA GLU A 27 1.91 -4.73 6.95
C GLU A 27 2.71 -6.00 7.29
N PRO A 28 3.14 -6.20 8.54
CA PRO A 28 3.86 -7.40 8.92
C PRO A 28 3.06 -8.66 8.60
N GLN A 29 3.69 -9.62 7.95
CA GLN A 29 3.09 -10.90 7.58
C GLN A 29 3.44 -12.01 8.58
N GLY A 30 2.59 -13.04 8.63
CA GLY A 30 2.77 -14.20 9.50
C GLY A 30 1.98 -14.15 10.81
N PHE A 31 1.15 -13.13 11.01
CA PHE A 31 0.24 -13.02 12.15
C PHE A 31 -1.19 -13.45 11.74
N LYS A 32 -1.96 -13.90 12.72
CA LYS A 32 -3.38 -14.25 12.48
C LYS A 32 -4.21 -13.04 12.03
N SER A 33 -3.81 -11.86 12.45
CA SER A 33 -4.42 -10.58 12.09
C SER A 33 -3.93 -10.02 10.75
N SER A 34 -2.87 -10.54 10.15
CA SER A 34 -2.28 -10.01 8.94
C SER A 34 -3.20 -10.15 7.72
N VAL A 35 -3.29 -9.08 6.96
CA VAL A 35 -3.93 -9.05 5.65
C VAL A 35 -2.84 -9.22 4.58
N PRO A 36 -3.01 -10.09 3.58
CA PRO A 36 -2.02 -10.27 2.53
C PRO A 36 -1.86 -8.98 1.69
N PRO A 37 -0.65 -8.71 1.16
CA PRO A 37 -0.37 -7.51 0.39
C PRO A 37 -0.91 -7.61 -1.05
N VAL A 38 -2.22 -7.70 -1.18
CA VAL A 38 -2.92 -7.78 -2.46
C VAL A 38 -2.95 -6.39 -3.09
N ALA A 39 -2.47 -6.27 -4.33
CA ALA A 39 -2.47 -5.05 -5.10
C ALA A 39 -3.56 -5.11 -6.17
N GLU A 40 -4.75 -4.63 -5.84
CA GLU A 40 -5.94 -4.66 -6.69
C GLU A 40 -6.77 -3.37 -6.54
N VAL A 41 -7.49 -3.02 -7.60
CA VAL A 41 -8.48 -1.93 -7.58
C VAL A 41 -9.85 -2.48 -7.95
N THR A 42 -10.89 -2.00 -7.29
CA THR A 42 -12.27 -2.51 -7.42
C THR A 42 -13.29 -1.40 -7.70
N SER A 43 -12.85 -0.15 -7.77
CA SER A 43 -13.65 1.04 -8.08
C SER A 43 -12.76 2.09 -8.74
N ASP A 44 -13.32 3.22 -9.15
CA ASP A 44 -12.57 4.35 -9.75
C ASP A 44 -11.66 5.09 -8.77
N ILE A 45 -11.82 4.82 -7.49
CA ILE A 45 -10.95 5.33 -6.41
C ILE A 45 -10.27 4.14 -5.75
N GLY A 46 -8.98 4.24 -5.52
CA GLY A 46 -8.18 3.24 -4.82
C GLY A 46 -7.39 3.83 -3.66
N LEU A 47 -7.00 2.97 -2.73
CA LEU A 47 -6.21 3.34 -1.57
C LEU A 47 -5.18 2.26 -1.26
N ILE A 48 -3.94 2.68 -1.05
CA ILE A 48 -2.86 1.83 -0.56
C ILE A 48 -2.36 2.39 0.77
N ARG A 49 -2.22 1.54 1.78
CA ARG A 49 -1.73 1.92 3.11
C ARG A 49 -0.49 1.12 3.49
N PHE A 50 0.59 1.83 3.78
CA PHE A 50 1.83 1.27 4.28
C PHE A 50 1.90 1.42 5.80
N HIS A 51 1.72 0.32 6.52
CA HIS A 51 1.75 0.31 7.99
C HIS A 51 3.16 0.12 8.58
N GLY A 52 4.13 -0.21 7.75
CA GLY A 52 5.43 -0.70 8.20
C GLY A 52 5.43 -2.21 8.39
N ARG A 53 6.62 -2.78 8.51
CA ARG A 53 6.80 -4.24 8.65
C ARG A 53 7.46 -4.63 9.98
N ASN A 54 7.25 -3.84 11.03
CA ASN A 54 7.81 -4.10 12.35
C ASN A 54 7.05 -5.24 13.05
N LYS A 55 7.59 -6.46 12.94
CA LYS A 55 7.00 -7.67 13.53
C LYS A 55 7.06 -7.68 15.06
N GLU A 56 8.04 -7.01 15.65
CA GLU A 56 8.23 -7.02 17.11
C GLU A 56 7.15 -6.23 17.86
N THR A 57 6.58 -5.23 17.20
CA THR A 57 5.62 -4.31 17.79
C THR A 57 4.18 -4.52 17.31
N TRP A 58 3.97 -5.31 16.24
CA TRP A 58 2.68 -5.42 15.56
C TRP A 58 1.51 -5.76 16.49
N GLU A 59 1.64 -6.84 17.28
CA GLU A 59 0.61 -7.26 18.23
C GLU A 59 0.92 -6.89 19.70
N LYS A 60 1.97 -6.10 19.93
CA LYS A 60 2.38 -5.70 21.28
C LYS A 60 1.34 -4.79 21.92
N LYS A 61 0.90 -5.13 23.12
CA LYS A 61 -0.06 -4.35 23.90
C LYS A 61 0.63 -3.23 24.69
N GLY A 62 -0.10 -2.15 24.98
CA GLY A 62 0.36 -1.08 25.85
C GLY A 62 1.42 -0.15 25.26
N ILE A 63 1.58 -0.14 23.94
CA ILE A 63 2.47 0.79 23.23
C ILE A 63 1.69 1.82 22.40
N SER A 64 2.33 2.95 22.12
CA SER A 64 1.75 3.98 21.28
C SER A 64 1.64 3.53 19.80
N PRO A 65 0.76 4.15 19.00
CA PRO A 65 0.74 3.92 17.54
C PRO A 65 2.10 4.24 16.88
N ALA A 66 2.79 5.29 17.32
CA ALA A 66 4.11 5.66 16.79
C ALA A 66 5.15 4.55 17.02
N GLU A 67 5.14 3.92 18.19
CA GLU A 67 6.02 2.77 18.48
C GLU A 67 5.63 1.54 17.67
N ARG A 68 4.31 1.28 17.51
CA ARG A 68 3.80 0.14 16.74
C ARG A 68 4.21 0.20 15.30
N PHE A 69 4.10 1.37 14.68
CA PHE A 69 4.40 1.63 13.28
C PHE A 69 5.80 2.22 13.06
N ASN A 70 6.71 2.00 14.01
CA ASN A 70 8.11 2.41 13.90
C ASN A 70 8.84 1.50 12.91
N TYR A 71 8.84 1.90 11.65
CA TYR A 71 9.49 1.18 10.56
C TYR A 71 9.91 2.15 9.45
N LEU A 72 11.10 1.96 8.92
CA LEU A 72 11.55 2.65 7.70
C LEU A 72 11.66 1.62 6.59
N TYR A 73 10.84 1.75 5.56
CA TYR A 73 10.94 0.88 4.38
C TYR A 73 12.26 1.10 3.67
N THR A 74 12.86 0.01 3.23
CA THR A 74 14.03 0.06 2.34
C THR A 74 13.61 0.33 0.90
N GLU A 75 14.56 0.75 0.08
CA GLU A 75 14.32 0.97 -1.34
C GLU A 75 13.91 -0.33 -2.06
N GLU A 76 14.52 -1.45 -1.69
CA GLU A 76 14.19 -2.78 -2.22
C GLU A 76 12.76 -3.21 -1.90
N GLU A 77 12.24 -2.83 -0.75
CA GLU A 77 10.85 -3.10 -0.36
C GLU A 77 9.85 -2.20 -1.10
N LEU A 78 10.24 -0.96 -1.39
CA LEU A 78 9.38 0.01 -2.09
C LEU A 78 9.34 -0.18 -3.61
N LYS A 79 10.42 -0.64 -4.24
CA LYS A 79 10.49 -0.83 -5.71
C LYS A 79 9.35 -1.69 -6.28
N PRO A 80 9.03 -2.88 -5.75
CA PRO A 80 7.92 -3.68 -6.24
C PRO A 80 6.57 -2.95 -6.11
N TRP A 81 6.39 -2.19 -5.03
CA TRP A 81 5.20 -1.38 -4.83
C TRP A 81 5.10 -0.21 -5.82
N ALA A 82 6.21 0.47 -6.12
CA ALA A 82 6.22 1.53 -7.11
C ALA A 82 5.72 1.03 -8.48
N SER A 83 6.17 -0.15 -8.91
CA SER A 83 5.68 -0.79 -10.14
C SER A 83 4.19 -1.10 -10.07
N LYS A 84 3.71 -1.69 -8.98
CA LYS A 84 2.29 -2.01 -8.77
C LYS A 84 1.43 -0.74 -8.74
N ILE A 85 1.85 0.31 -8.05
CA ILE A 85 1.17 1.60 -7.99
C ILE A 85 1.04 2.19 -9.40
N GLY A 86 2.12 2.18 -10.18
CA GLY A 86 2.09 2.65 -11.57
C GLY A 86 1.07 1.91 -12.43
N GLU A 87 0.98 0.58 -12.31
CA GLU A 87 -0.01 -0.23 -13.04
C GLU A 87 -1.45 0.01 -12.56
N LEU A 88 -1.68 0.09 -11.24
CA LEU A 88 -3.01 0.34 -10.69
C LEU A 88 -3.52 1.75 -11.05
N ALA A 89 -2.65 2.75 -11.03
CA ALA A 89 -2.99 4.13 -11.36
C ALA A 89 -3.48 4.30 -12.81
N LYS A 90 -3.08 3.43 -13.73
CA LYS A 90 -3.56 3.43 -15.12
C LYS A 90 -5.00 2.92 -15.25
N GLN A 91 -5.51 2.20 -14.27
CA GLN A 91 -6.81 1.51 -14.33
C GLN A 91 -7.96 2.32 -13.74
N ILE A 92 -7.66 3.34 -12.93
CA ILE A 92 -8.64 4.09 -12.14
C ILE A 92 -8.39 5.59 -12.20
N LYS A 93 -9.38 6.39 -11.79
CA LYS A 93 -9.29 7.85 -11.84
C LYS A 93 -8.39 8.43 -10.76
N GLU A 94 -8.40 7.84 -9.56
CA GLU A 94 -7.71 8.40 -8.40
C GLU A 94 -7.18 7.29 -7.50
N LEU A 95 -5.88 7.29 -7.24
CA LEU A 95 -5.20 6.36 -6.35
C LEU A 95 -4.47 7.11 -5.24
N HIS A 96 -4.90 6.90 -4.01
CA HIS A 96 -4.25 7.44 -2.82
C HIS A 96 -3.24 6.46 -2.26
N VAL A 97 -2.05 6.96 -1.91
CA VAL A 97 -0.99 6.17 -1.28
C VAL A 97 -0.63 6.82 0.05
N LEU A 98 -0.90 6.13 1.14
CA LEU A 98 -0.73 6.64 2.50
C LEU A 98 0.35 5.85 3.25
N PHE A 99 1.23 6.58 3.92
CA PHE A 99 2.26 6.03 4.80
C PHE A 99 1.86 6.22 6.26
N ASN A 100 1.58 5.12 6.95
CA ASN A 100 1.20 5.08 8.37
C ASN A 100 2.36 4.70 9.31
N ASN A 101 3.58 4.56 8.80
CA ASN A 101 4.79 4.33 9.58
C ASN A 101 5.25 5.64 10.26
N CYS A 102 4.41 6.14 11.15
CA CYS A 102 4.40 7.52 11.65
C CYS A 102 5.38 7.81 12.80
N HIS A 103 6.44 7.01 12.97
CA HIS A 103 7.49 7.32 13.95
C HIS A 103 8.47 8.33 13.36
N GLN A 104 8.63 9.49 14.01
CA GLN A 104 9.45 10.60 13.53
C GLN A 104 9.05 11.02 12.09
N ASP A 105 10.02 11.16 11.20
CA ASP A 105 9.83 11.57 9.79
C ASP A 105 9.77 10.40 8.80
N LYS A 106 9.76 9.15 9.27
CA LYS A 106 9.88 7.95 8.43
C LYS A 106 8.82 7.86 7.33
N ALA A 107 7.58 8.21 7.66
CA ALA A 107 6.50 8.23 6.69
C ALA A 107 6.76 9.25 5.57
N VAL A 108 7.24 10.43 5.90
CA VAL A 108 7.57 11.49 4.92
C VAL A 108 8.73 11.07 4.04
N VAL A 109 9.78 10.46 4.61
CA VAL A 109 10.92 9.93 3.87
C VAL A 109 10.47 8.91 2.84
N ASN A 110 9.68 7.90 3.26
CA ASN A 110 9.20 6.85 2.36
C ASN A 110 8.21 7.38 1.31
N ALA A 111 7.33 8.32 1.66
CA ALA A 111 6.43 8.96 0.70
C ALA A 111 7.21 9.68 -0.41
N ARG A 112 8.27 10.42 -0.06
CA ARG A 112 9.15 11.08 -1.04
C ARG A 112 9.87 10.06 -1.93
N GLN A 113 10.35 8.94 -1.37
CA GLN A 113 10.99 7.89 -2.16
C GLN A 113 10.04 7.28 -3.19
N ILE A 114 8.81 6.96 -2.81
CA ILE A 114 7.79 6.46 -3.75
C ILE A 114 7.48 7.51 -4.83
N CYS A 115 7.30 8.77 -4.47
CA CYS A 115 7.10 9.84 -5.45
C CYS A 115 8.24 9.91 -6.46
N PHE A 116 9.49 9.87 -6.00
CA PHE A 116 10.66 9.88 -6.88
C PHE A 116 10.67 8.66 -7.82
N MET A 117 10.42 7.47 -7.30
CA MET A 117 10.37 6.23 -8.10
C MET A 117 9.29 6.29 -9.19
N LEU A 118 8.10 6.80 -8.86
CA LEU A 118 6.99 6.92 -9.80
C LEU A 118 7.29 7.93 -10.92
N HIS A 119 7.89 9.07 -10.62
CA HIS A 119 8.30 10.06 -11.63
C HIS A 119 9.41 9.52 -12.54
N SER A 120 10.34 8.73 -12.01
CA SER A 120 11.43 8.11 -12.79
C SER A 120 10.94 7.02 -13.75
N GLN A 121 9.76 6.46 -13.53
CA GLN A 121 9.12 5.47 -14.40
C GLN A 121 8.27 6.11 -15.52
N THR A 122 7.94 7.40 -15.41
CA THR A 122 7.20 8.12 -16.43
C THR A 122 8.18 8.56 -17.51
N PRO A 123 8.03 8.15 -18.79
CA PRO A 123 8.85 8.68 -19.86
C PRO A 123 8.66 10.20 -19.95
N PRO A 124 9.69 10.97 -20.35
CA PRO A 124 9.57 12.40 -20.51
C PRO A 124 8.40 12.70 -21.46
N GLN A 125 7.46 13.52 -21.02
CA GLN A 125 6.42 14.03 -21.90
C GLN A 125 7.14 14.81 -23.00
N THR A 126 7.11 14.30 -24.23
CA THR A 126 7.50 15.09 -25.39
C THR A 126 6.55 16.28 -25.45
N ALA A 127 7.09 17.46 -25.18
CA ALA A 127 6.36 18.69 -25.48
C ALA A 127 6.05 18.65 -26.98
N GLU A 128 4.78 18.48 -27.33
CA GLU A 128 4.31 18.77 -28.67
C GLU A 128 4.43 20.29 -28.85
N GLU A 129 5.35 20.69 -29.73
CA GLU A 129 5.42 22.05 -30.26
C GLU A 129 4.21 22.34 -31.16
#